data_bf017763ca649298cbbccbe3207a88c7
#
_entry.id   bf017763ca649298cbbccbe3207a88c7
#
_cell.length_a   1.000
_cell.length_b   1.000
_cell.length_c   1.000
_cell.angle_alpha   90.00
_cell.angle_beta   90.00
_cell.angle_gamma   90.00
#
_symmetry.space_group_name_H-M   'P 1'
#
loop_
_entity.id
_entity.type
_entity.pdbx_description
1 polymer ?
#
loop_
_entity_poly.entity_id
_entity_poly.type
_entity_poly.pdbx_seq_one_letter_code
_entity_poly.pdbx_strand_id
1 'polypeptide(L)'
;MKQLSLFPEENTDPRPPESIGWNLWHGCTKASTGCLHCYMYRRDESIGKDPSIVQKTENFDLPVKILRSGKYKGRYKVPCGSHIWTCFSSDFFHADADEWREDAWDMMQERSDCSFFMITKRPERIAEHLPKSWGKGWEHVTIAVTCENQEMADKRLPVYLSLPLFHHSVMIEPMLTAVDLQPYIEGYHSSDGSPVIKHVSVGGESGPGARICDYSWVEAVHAQCVENGISFNYHQTGAKLIKDGKLYDIPRKLQHTQAHKAGLDT
;
A
#
# COMPACT_ATOMS: atom_id res chain seq x y z
N MET A 1 5.53 -16.11 -44.32
CA MET A 1 5.91 -14.71 -44.10
C MET A 1 5.15 -14.21 -42.88
N LYS A 2 5.84 -13.90 -41.76
CA LYS A 2 5.20 -13.25 -40.63
C LYS A 2 4.94 -11.79 -41.05
N GLN A 3 3.71 -11.38 -41.01
CA GLN A 3 3.28 -10.01 -41.25
C GLN A 3 3.94 -9.13 -40.20
N LEU A 4 4.83 -8.22 -40.59
CA LEU A 4 5.41 -7.22 -39.70
C LEU A 4 4.28 -6.26 -39.32
N SER A 5 3.81 -6.32 -38.07
CA SER A 5 2.94 -5.27 -37.53
C SER A 5 3.82 -4.04 -37.28
N LEU A 6 3.58 -2.95 -38.02
CA LEU A 6 4.30 -1.67 -37.88
C LEU A 6 3.84 -0.87 -36.63
N PHE A 7 2.80 -1.32 -35.96
CA PHE A 7 2.28 -0.73 -34.72
C PHE A 7 2.24 -1.83 -33.65
N PRO A 8 2.65 -1.57 -32.41
CA PRO A 8 2.44 -2.52 -31.34
C PRO A 8 0.96 -2.88 -31.32
N GLU A 9 0.62 -4.17 -31.40
CA GLU A 9 -0.76 -4.62 -31.12
C GLU A 9 -1.08 -4.09 -29.72
N GLU A 10 -2.14 -3.28 -29.60
CA GLU A 10 -2.71 -2.95 -28.31
C GLU A 10 -2.88 -4.28 -27.57
N ASN A 11 -2.36 -4.36 -26.34
CA ASN A 11 -2.40 -5.57 -25.54
C ASN A 11 -3.84 -5.84 -25.10
N THR A 12 -4.66 -6.27 -26.08
CA THR A 12 -6.09 -6.53 -25.90
C THR A 12 -6.26 -7.88 -25.22
N ASP A 13 -6.05 -7.90 -23.90
CA ASP A 13 -6.50 -9.03 -23.11
C ASP A 13 -8.04 -9.01 -23.08
N PRO A 14 -8.73 -10.06 -23.59
CA PRO A 14 -10.19 -10.07 -23.61
C PRO A 14 -10.81 -10.33 -22.22
N ARG A 15 -9.98 -10.57 -21.20
CA ARG A 15 -10.43 -10.73 -19.82
C ARG A 15 -10.54 -9.35 -19.16
N PRO A 16 -11.55 -9.14 -18.29
CA PRO A 16 -11.62 -7.91 -17.52
C PRO A 16 -10.42 -7.81 -16.55
N PRO A 17 -9.97 -6.58 -16.24
CA PRO A 17 -9.00 -6.36 -15.16
C PRO A 17 -9.48 -6.92 -13.83
N GLU A 18 -8.55 -7.37 -13.01
CA GLU A 18 -8.81 -7.94 -11.69
C GLU A 18 -8.11 -7.11 -10.60
N SER A 19 -8.62 -7.21 -9.37
CA SER A 19 -7.94 -6.70 -8.17
C SER A 19 -7.42 -7.90 -7.39
N ILE A 20 -6.09 -8.07 -7.35
CA ILE A 20 -5.46 -9.30 -6.82
C ILE A 20 -4.36 -8.99 -5.81
N GLY A 21 -4.13 -9.93 -4.88
CA GLY A 21 -2.99 -9.88 -3.96
C GLY A 21 -1.78 -10.62 -4.52
N TRP A 22 -0.62 -9.97 -4.48
CA TRP A 22 0.66 -10.56 -4.82
C TRP A 22 1.63 -10.47 -3.64
N ASN A 23 1.76 -11.55 -2.89
CA ASN A 23 2.72 -11.67 -1.81
C ASN A 23 3.94 -12.46 -2.31
N LEU A 24 4.97 -11.73 -2.76
CA LEU A 24 6.21 -12.30 -3.31
C LEU A 24 6.99 -13.08 -2.25
N TRP A 25 7.00 -12.54 -1.04
CA TRP A 25 7.55 -13.14 0.16
C TRP A 25 6.59 -12.97 1.33
N HIS A 26 6.84 -13.72 2.36
CA HIS A 26 6.05 -13.75 3.57
C HIS A 26 6.97 -13.72 4.78
N GLY A 27 6.49 -13.14 5.88
CA GLY A 27 7.26 -12.89 7.08
C GLY A 27 7.78 -11.45 7.13
N CYS A 28 7.94 -10.92 8.34
CA CYS A 28 8.35 -9.54 8.56
C CYS A 28 8.89 -9.35 9.97
N THR A 29 9.74 -8.35 10.21
CA THR A 29 10.11 -7.89 11.54
C THR A 29 9.35 -6.60 11.89
N LYS A 30 9.00 -6.42 13.17
CA LYS A 30 8.25 -5.26 13.64
C LYS A 30 9.11 -4.00 13.51
N ALA A 31 8.63 -2.98 12.81
CA ALA A 31 9.33 -1.71 12.58
C ALA A 31 8.94 -0.61 13.58
N SER A 32 7.73 -0.70 14.17
CA SER A 32 7.20 0.33 15.07
C SER A 32 6.03 -0.23 15.90
N THR A 33 5.47 0.62 16.77
CA THR A 33 4.27 0.29 17.58
C THR A 33 3.06 -0.06 16.72
N GLY A 34 2.96 0.43 15.49
CA GLY A 34 1.94 0.04 14.51
C GLY A 34 1.96 -1.42 14.11
N CYS A 35 3.08 -2.12 14.35
CA CYS A 35 3.19 -3.56 14.08
C CYS A 35 2.76 -4.45 15.24
N LEU A 36 2.38 -3.89 16.41
CA LEU A 36 2.13 -4.68 17.63
C LEU A 36 1.05 -5.73 17.42
N HIS A 37 -0.07 -5.35 16.81
CA HIS A 37 -1.23 -6.22 16.56
C HIS A 37 -1.41 -6.54 15.06
N CYS A 38 -0.29 -6.66 14.33
CA CYS A 38 -0.33 -6.98 12.91
C CYS A 38 -1.06 -8.31 12.66
N TYR A 39 -1.99 -8.31 11.70
CA TYR A 39 -2.79 -9.48 11.36
C TYR A 39 -1.96 -10.64 10.83
N MET A 40 -0.85 -10.36 10.15
CA MET A 40 0.06 -11.38 9.63
C MET A 40 0.70 -12.16 10.77
N TYR A 41 1.21 -11.48 11.82
CA TYR A 41 1.77 -12.13 13.00
C TYR A 41 0.74 -13.02 13.69
N ARG A 42 -0.47 -12.49 13.96
CA ARG A 42 -1.54 -13.26 14.61
C ARG A 42 -1.93 -14.50 13.83
N ARG A 43 -1.99 -14.39 12.49
CA ARG A 43 -2.30 -15.52 11.62
C ARG A 43 -1.22 -16.59 11.72
N ASP A 44 0.04 -16.23 11.60
CA ASP A 44 1.17 -17.17 11.61
C ASP A 44 1.29 -17.85 12.98
N GLU A 45 1.22 -17.09 14.06
CA GLU A 45 1.22 -17.61 15.44
C GLU A 45 0.08 -18.61 15.67
N SER A 46 -1.13 -18.35 15.10
CA SER A 46 -2.28 -19.24 15.24
C SER A 46 -2.12 -20.62 14.58
N ILE A 47 -1.16 -20.74 13.65
CA ILE A 47 -0.84 -22.00 12.94
C ILE A 47 0.56 -22.50 13.28
N GLY A 48 1.20 -21.94 14.32
CA GLY A 48 2.53 -22.35 14.79
C GLY A 48 3.69 -21.99 13.84
N LYS A 49 3.50 -20.98 12.97
CA LYS A 49 4.52 -20.46 12.06
C LYS A 49 5.23 -19.28 12.71
N ASP A 50 6.55 -19.21 12.56
CA ASP A 50 7.31 -18.03 12.98
C ASP A 50 7.13 -16.89 11.95
N PRO A 51 6.47 -15.79 12.34
CA PRO A 51 6.21 -14.67 11.44
C PRO A 51 7.45 -13.81 11.12
N SER A 52 8.55 -13.99 11.86
CA SER A 52 9.78 -13.23 11.66
C SER A 52 10.65 -13.77 10.53
N ILE A 53 10.42 -15.01 10.11
CA ILE A 53 11.18 -15.65 9.03
C ILE A 53 10.67 -15.19 7.68
N VAL A 54 11.48 -14.40 6.97
CA VAL A 54 11.15 -13.93 5.61
C VAL A 54 11.58 -14.96 4.58
N GLN A 55 10.65 -15.36 3.73
CA GLN A 55 10.91 -16.37 2.69
C GLN A 55 10.08 -16.14 1.45
N LYS A 56 10.61 -16.48 0.26
CA LYS A 56 9.86 -16.46 -0.99
C LYS A 56 8.59 -17.32 -0.88
N THR A 57 7.52 -16.89 -1.55
CA THR A 57 6.29 -17.68 -1.68
C THR A 57 6.26 -18.40 -3.02
N GLU A 58 5.34 -19.38 -3.15
CA GLU A 58 5.07 -20.09 -4.42
C GLU A 58 4.48 -19.16 -5.50
N ASN A 59 4.02 -17.97 -5.10
CA ASN A 59 3.44 -16.96 -5.99
C ASN A 59 4.42 -15.83 -6.32
N PHE A 60 5.74 -16.04 -6.11
CA PHE A 60 6.75 -15.04 -6.38
C PHE A 60 6.66 -14.48 -7.80
N ASP A 61 6.45 -15.34 -8.78
CA ASP A 61 6.37 -15.04 -10.21
C ASP A 61 4.94 -14.75 -10.73
N LEU A 62 3.96 -14.54 -9.85
CA LEU A 62 2.55 -14.45 -10.21
C LEU A 62 2.23 -13.46 -11.34
N PRO A 63 2.77 -12.22 -11.37
CA PRO A 63 2.46 -11.25 -12.41
C PRO A 63 2.86 -11.72 -13.82
N VAL A 64 3.98 -12.43 -13.92
CA VAL A 64 4.55 -12.90 -15.20
C VAL A 64 4.25 -14.37 -15.50
N LYS A 65 3.49 -15.03 -14.63
CA LYS A 65 3.11 -16.44 -14.80
C LYS A 65 2.19 -16.64 -15.99
N ILE A 66 2.56 -17.55 -16.89
CA ILE A 66 1.82 -17.85 -18.11
C ILE A 66 0.82 -19.00 -17.88
N LEU A 67 -0.39 -18.86 -18.40
CA LEU A 67 -1.39 -19.90 -18.44
C LEU A 67 -0.97 -21.03 -19.38
N ARG A 68 -0.88 -22.28 -18.85
CA ARG A 68 -0.39 -23.45 -19.60
C ARG A 68 -1.49 -24.19 -20.35
N SER A 69 -2.77 -23.92 -20.04
CA SER A 69 -3.92 -24.60 -20.63
C SER A 69 -5.16 -23.69 -20.68
N GLY A 70 -6.24 -24.18 -21.30
CA GLY A 70 -7.52 -23.49 -21.36
C GLY A 70 -7.59 -22.43 -22.47
N LYS A 71 -8.70 -21.69 -22.49
CA LYS A 71 -9.05 -20.67 -23.52
C LYS A 71 -7.98 -19.60 -23.69
N TYR A 72 -7.26 -19.25 -22.61
CA TYR A 72 -6.29 -18.18 -22.58
C TYR A 72 -4.85 -18.67 -22.47
N LYS A 73 -4.56 -19.91 -22.92
CA LYS A 73 -3.21 -20.47 -22.94
C LYS A 73 -2.23 -19.53 -23.63
N GLY A 74 -1.06 -19.35 -23.03
CA GLY A 74 0.02 -18.46 -23.55
C GLY A 74 -0.11 -17.00 -23.12
N ARG A 75 -1.19 -16.59 -22.45
CA ARG A 75 -1.33 -15.26 -21.83
C ARG A 75 -0.86 -15.28 -20.38
N TYR A 76 -0.52 -14.12 -19.85
CA TYR A 76 -0.25 -13.98 -18.42
C TYR A 76 -1.46 -14.46 -17.60
N LYS A 77 -1.19 -15.06 -16.44
CA LYS A 77 -2.24 -15.47 -15.50
C LYS A 77 -3.04 -14.26 -15.02
N VAL A 78 -2.36 -13.15 -14.72
CA VAL A 78 -2.97 -11.88 -14.33
C VAL A 78 -3.37 -11.11 -15.59
N PRO A 79 -4.65 -10.73 -15.77
CA PRO A 79 -5.10 -9.96 -16.92
C PRO A 79 -4.44 -8.59 -17.02
N CYS A 80 -4.37 -8.05 -18.24
CA CYS A 80 -3.93 -6.69 -18.49
C CYS A 80 -4.84 -5.67 -17.79
N GLY A 81 -4.26 -4.55 -17.31
CA GLY A 81 -5.00 -3.51 -16.58
C GLY A 81 -5.35 -3.85 -15.14
N SER A 82 -4.92 -5.01 -14.62
CA SER A 82 -5.23 -5.43 -13.26
C SER A 82 -4.53 -4.56 -12.20
N HIS A 83 -5.19 -4.41 -11.04
CA HIS A 83 -4.60 -3.78 -9.87
C HIS A 83 -4.01 -4.82 -8.92
N ILE A 84 -2.74 -4.67 -8.57
CA ILE A 84 -1.97 -5.67 -7.83
C ILE A 84 -1.57 -5.12 -6.45
N TRP A 85 -2.21 -5.64 -5.40
CA TRP A 85 -1.85 -5.38 -4.00
C TRP A 85 -0.59 -6.15 -3.65
N THR A 86 0.52 -5.45 -3.54
CA THR A 86 1.86 -6.04 -3.49
C THR A 86 2.39 -6.14 -2.08
N CYS A 87 2.81 -7.34 -1.66
CA CYS A 87 3.57 -7.60 -0.43
C CYS A 87 2.82 -7.31 0.89
N PHE A 88 1.52 -7.60 0.97
CA PHE A 88 0.71 -7.36 2.17
C PHE A 88 0.96 -8.37 3.31
N SER A 89 1.72 -9.43 3.07
CA SER A 89 2.16 -10.39 4.12
C SER A 89 3.61 -10.19 4.56
N SER A 90 4.20 -9.04 4.20
CA SER A 90 5.56 -8.63 4.56
C SER A 90 5.70 -7.11 4.40
N ASP A 91 6.93 -6.62 4.32
CA ASP A 91 7.28 -5.28 3.86
C ASP A 91 8.18 -5.43 2.61
N PHE A 92 7.86 -4.73 1.52
CA PHE A 92 8.61 -4.84 0.27
C PHE A 92 10.08 -4.44 0.44
N PHE A 93 10.38 -3.54 1.38
CA PHE A 93 11.73 -3.07 1.69
C PHE A 93 12.35 -3.77 2.91
N HIS A 94 11.89 -4.98 3.26
CA HIS A 94 12.53 -5.78 4.30
C HIS A 94 13.94 -6.20 3.86
N ALA A 95 14.94 -6.14 4.77
CA ALA A 95 16.33 -6.43 4.44
C ALA A 95 16.55 -7.88 3.96
N ASP A 96 15.87 -8.84 4.58
CA ASP A 96 16.00 -10.25 4.22
C ASP A 96 15.45 -10.60 2.82
N ALA A 97 14.79 -9.61 2.15
CA ALA A 97 14.30 -9.75 0.78
C ALA A 97 15.16 -9.04 -0.26
N ASP A 98 16.32 -8.50 0.13
CA ASP A 98 17.16 -7.68 -0.75
C ASP A 98 17.61 -8.45 -2.01
N GLU A 99 17.98 -9.72 -1.86
CA GLU A 99 18.43 -10.58 -2.97
C GLU A 99 17.33 -10.90 -4.02
N TRP A 100 16.04 -10.68 -3.67
CA TRP A 100 14.90 -11.00 -4.54
C TRP A 100 14.23 -9.77 -5.14
N ARG A 101 14.60 -8.59 -4.67
CA ARG A 101 13.89 -7.35 -5.01
C ARG A 101 14.14 -6.91 -6.45
N GLU A 102 15.34 -7.17 -7.00
CA GLU A 102 15.63 -6.86 -8.40
C GLU A 102 14.72 -7.65 -9.34
N ASP A 103 14.58 -8.97 -9.13
CA ASP A 103 13.63 -9.80 -9.88
C ASP A 103 12.19 -9.27 -9.77
N ALA A 104 11.80 -8.75 -8.60
CA ALA A 104 10.45 -8.19 -8.40
C ALA A 104 10.24 -6.90 -9.21
N TRP A 105 11.25 -6.03 -9.27
CA TRP A 105 11.22 -4.84 -10.11
C TRP A 105 11.14 -5.18 -11.58
N ASP A 106 11.90 -6.17 -12.05
CA ASP A 106 11.87 -6.62 -13.44
C ASP A 106 10.47 -7.12 -13.83
N MET A 107 9.81 -7.89 -12.95
CA MET A 107 8.43 -8.34 -13.16
C MET A 107 7.44 -7.17 -13.21
N MET A 108 7.60 -6.15 -12.36
CA MET A 108 6.76 -4.95 -12.41
C MET A 108 6.98 -4.15 -13.68
N GLN A 109 8.22 -4.04 -14.16
CA GLN A 109 8.55 -3.36 -15.42
C GLN A 109 7.99 -4.11 -16.62
N GLU A 110 8.10 -5.45 -16.65
CA GLU A 110 7.50 -6.30 -17.69
C GLU A 110 5.97 -6.15 -17.74
N ARG A 111 5.35 -5.95 -16.56
CA ARG A 111 3.90 -5.80 -16.41
C ARG A 111 3.46 -4.36 -16.16
N SER A 112 4.09 -3.43 -16.89
CA SER A 112 3.70 -2.01 -16.87
C SER A 112 2.27 -1.74 -17.37
N ASP A 113 1.62 -2.75 -17.91
CA ASP A 113 0.19 -2.80 -18.24
C ASP A 113 -0.72 -2.96 -17.00
N CYS A 114 -0.17 -3.31 -15.84
CA CYS A 114 -0.86 -3.43 -14.55
C CYS A 114 -0.44 -2.30 -13.61
N SER A 115 -1.25 -2.01 -12.59
CA SER A 115 -0.86 -1.11 -11.51
C SER A 115 -0.47 -1.89 -10.26
N PHE A 116 0.59 -1.46 -9.59
CA PHE A 116 1.11 -2.08 -8.37
C PHE A 116 1.01 -1.12 -7.20
N PHE A 117 0.48 -1.59 -6.08
CA PHE A 117 0.38 -0.81 -4.85
C PHE A 117 1.02 -1.57 -3.70
N MET A 118 1.97 -0.94 -3.02
CA MET A 118 2.64 -1.49 -1.84
C MET A 118 2.72 -0.49 -0.71
N ILE A 119 2.80 -1.00 0.53
CA ILE A 119 2.88 -0.19 1.74
C ILE A 119 4.17 -0.55 2.48
N THR A 120 4.90 0.45 2.95
CA THR A 120 6.11 0.23 3.75
C THR A 120 6.13 1.07 5.03
N LYS A 121 6.84 0.55 6.02
CA LYS A 121 7.23 1.27 7.23
C LYS A 121 8.75 1.57 7.27
N ARG A 122 9.43 1.38 6.12
CA ARG A 122 10.90 1.50 5.95
C ARG A 122 11.27 2.47 4.80
N PRO A 123 10.76 3.73 4.81
CA PRO A 123 11.02 4.65 3.71
C PRO A 123 12.51 4.97 3.54
N GLU A 124 13.31 4.85 4.60
CA GLU A 124 14.76 5.04 4.59
C GLU A 124 15.51 4.05 3.69
N ARG A 125 14.88 2.91 3.38
CA ARG A 125 15.47 1.89 2.50
C ARG A 125 15.07 2.04 1.03
N ILE A 126 14.09 2.90 0.71
CA ILE A 126 13.55 2.97 -0.65
C ILE A 126 14.63 3.42 -1.64
N ALA A 127 15.30 4.53 -1.38
CA ALA A 127 16.24 5.16 -2.33
C ALA A 127 17.32 4.19 -2.82
N GLU A 128 17.90 3.40 -1.93
CA GLU A 128 18.99 2.46 -2.23
C GLU A 128 18.52 1.22 -2.99
N HIS A 129 17.21 0.96 -2.99
CA HIS A 129 16.61 -0.26 -3.54
C HIS A 129 15.67 -0.02 -4.72
N LEU A 130 15.62 1.20 -5.25
CA LEU A 130 14.94 1.49 -6.51
C LEU A 130 15.74 0.93 -7.69
N PRO A 131 15.08 0.40 -8.74
CA PRO A 131 15.80 -0.10 -9.92
C PRO A 131 16.45 1.06 -10.68
N LYS A 132 17.53 0.78 -11.41
CA LYS A 132 18.28 1.81 -12.18
C LYS A 132 17.39 2.53 -13.21
N SER A 133 16.37 1.85 -13.73
CA SER A 133 15.39 2.40 -14.67
C SER A 133 14.29 3.24 -14.04
N TRP A 134 14.29 3.43 -12.72
CA TRP A 134 13.23 4.11 -11.98
C TRP A 134 13.01 5.58 -12.42
N GLY A 135 14.07 6.31 -12.69
CA GLY A 135 14.01 7.71 -13.13
C GLY A 135 13.33 8.62 -12.10
N LYS A 136 12.24 9.27 -12.52
CA LYS A 136 11.39 10.12 -11.67
C LYS A 136 10.20 9.38 -11.03
N GLY A 137 10.17 8.07 -11.13
CA GLY A 137 9.08 7.21 -10.68
C GLY A 137 8.32 6.55 -11.83
N TRP A 138 7.88 5.33 -11.62
CA TRP A 138 7.01 4.63 -12.55
C TRP A 138 5.54 4.95 -12.22
N GLU A 139 4.79 5.43 -13.22
CA GLU A 139 3.38 5.81 -13.05
C GLU A 139 2.50 4.63 -12.59
N HIS A 140 2.84 3.41 -13.01
CA HIS A 140 2.10 2.19 -12.67
C HIS A 140 2.47 1.60 -11.30
N VAL A 141 3.37 2.23 -10.53
CA VAL A 141 3.79 1.75 -9.20
C VAL A 141 3.58 2.82 -8.14
N THR A 142 2.80 2.49 -7.13
CA THR A 142 2.61 3.30 -5.94
C THR A 142 3.28 2.65 -4.73
N ILE A 143 4.22 3.36 -4.12
CA ILE A 143 4.84 2.99 -2.85
C ILE A 143 4.28 3.92 -1.78
N ALA A 144 3.38 3.42 -0.92
CA ALA A 144 2.79 4.19 0.16
C ALA A 144 3.59 4.02 1.46
N VAL A 145 3.68 5.08 2.26
CA VAL A 145 4.32 5.04 3.59
C VAL A 145 3.28 5.00 4.70
N THR A 146 3.51 4.16 5.72
CA THR A 146 2.64 4.17 6.92
C THR A 146 3.17 5.17 7.96
N CYS A 147 2.27 5.99 8.53
CA CYS A 147 2.52 6.93 9.62
C CYS A 147 1.42 6.77 10.68
N GLU A 148 1.54 5.79 11.55
CA GLU A 148 0.49 5.39 12.50
C GLU A 148 0.28 6.37 13.67
N ASN A 149 1.19 7.29 13.88
CA ASN A 149 1.15 8.35 14.89
C ASN A 149 2.05 9.52 14.46
N GLN A 150 2.03 10.64 15.20
CA GLN A 150 2.84 11.81 14.87
C GLN A 150 4.34 11.52 14.86
N GLU A 151 4.86 10.76 15.85
CA GLU A 151 6.28 10.39 15.90
C GLU A 151 6.75 9.70 14.61
N MET A 152 5.93 8.78 14.08
CA MET A 152 6.27 8.08 12.83
C MET A 152 6.06 8.96 11.59
N ALA A 153 5.12 9.91 11.62
CA ALA A 153 5.00 10.94 10.59
C ALA A 153 6.27 11.82 10.55
N ASP A 154 6.68 12.34 11.70
CA ASP A 154 7.87 13.20 11.83
C ASP A 154 9.16 12.48 11.40
N LYS A 155 9.26 11.20 11.67
CA LYS A 155 10.39 10.36 11.29
C LYS A 155 10.42 10.00 9.81
N ARG A 156 9.26 9.63 9.24
CA ARG A 156 9.20 8.98 7.92
C ARG A 156 8.90 9.94 6.78
N LEU A 157 8.03 10.94 6.98
CA LEU A 157 7.59 11.80 5.90
C LEU A 157 8.73 12.65 5.30
N PRO A 158 9.66 13.25 6.07
CA PRO A 158 10.76 14.00 5.47
C PRO A 158 11.61 13.19 4.49
N VAL A 159 11.89 11.93 4.84
CA VAL A 159 12.62 11.02 3.95
C VAL A 159 11.75 10.61 2.76
N TYR A 160 10.52 10.19 3.01
CA TYR A 160 9.61 9.69 1.99
C TYR A 160 9.24 10.73 0.92
N LEU A 161 8.96 11.98 1.34
CA LEU A 161 8.54 13.04 0.43
C LEU A 161 9.69 13.60 -0.43
N SER A 162 10.94 13.29 -0.08
CA SER A 162 12.11 13.63 -0.91
C SER A 162 12.43 12.59 -1.99
N LEU A 163 11.76 11.44 -1.98
CA LEU A 163 11.99 10.36 -2.93
C LEU A 163 11.43 10.69 -4.32
N PRO A 164 12.06 10.22 -5.40
CA PRO A 164 11.57 10.42 -6.76
C PRO A 164 10.43 9.45 -7.08
N LEU A 165 9.29 9.61 -6.43
CA LEU A 165 8.10 8.78 -6.65
C LEU A 165 7.10 9.54 -7.52
N PHE A 166 6.43 8.83 -8.44
CA PHE A 166 5.35 9.42 -9.23
C PHE A 166 4.11 9.70 -8.37
N HIS A 167 3.79 8.78 -7.45
CA HIS A 167 2.68 8.90 -6.51
C HIS A 167 3.19 8.89 -5.07
N HIS A 168 2.90 9.94 -4.31
CA HIS A 168 3.12 9.96 -2.87
C HIS A 168 1.79 9.73 -2.14
N SER A 169 1.69 8.60 -1.45
CA SER A 169 0.50 8.19 -0.71
C SER A 169 0.86 7.89 0.76
N VAL A 170 0.10 8.46 1.68
CA VAL A 170 0.32 8.30 3.13
C VAL A 170 -0.78 7.42 3.72
N MET A 171 -0.38 6.39 4.45
CA MET A 171 -1.28 5.46 5.15
C MET A 171 -1.21 5.72 6.65
N ILE A 172 -2.28 6.20 7.25
CA ILE A 172 -2.40 6.35 8.71
C ILE A 172 -3.23 5.16 9.22
N GLU A 173 -2.65 3.96 9.07
CA GLU A 173 -3.32 2.71 9.43
C GLU A 173 -2.32 1.69 10.02
N PRO A 174 -2.51 1.31 11.31
CA PRO A 174 -3.55 1.77 12.24
C PRO A 174 -3.31 3.21 12.71
N MET A 175 -4.36 4.03 12.78
CA MET A 175 -4.28 5.35 13.41
C MET A 175 -4.29 5.18 14.93
N LEU A 176 -3.20 5.57 15.59
CA LEU A 176 -2.96 5.35 17.01
C LEU A 176 -3.00 6.61 17.86
N THR A 177 -2.78 7.76 17.25
CA THR A 177 -2.89 9.10 17.82
C THR A 177 -3.35 10.07 16.73
N ALA A 178 -3.68 11.30 17.10
CA ALA A 178 -3.79 12.38 16.15
C ALA A 178 -2.50 12.53 15.33
N VAL A 179 -2.64 12.86 14.05
CA VAL A 179 -1.54 13.13 13.12
C VAL A 179 -1.82 14.45 12.43
N ASP A 180 -0.87 15.38 12.54
CA ASP A 180 -0.88 16.64 11.81
C ASP A 180 0.01 16.50 10.57
N LEU A 181 -0.59 16.60 9.39
CA LEU A 181 0.10 16.53 8.10
C LEU A 181 0.44 17.93 7.55
N GLN A 182 -0.11 19.01 8.13
CA GLN A 182 0.01 20.36 7.59
C GLN A 182 1.48 20.80 7.35
N PRO A 183 2.44 20.55 8.28
CA PRO A 183 3.85 20.90 8.03
C PRO A 183 4.46 20.21 6.80
N TYR A 184 3.97 19.01 6.46
CA TYR A 184 4.46 18.24 5.32
C TYR A 184 3.75 18.61 4.03
N ILE A 185 2.49 19.02 4.11
CA ILE A 185 1.73 19.54 2.97
C ILE A 185 2.32 20.88 2.52
N GLU A 186 2.60 21.79 3.48
CA GLU A 186 3.19 23.11 3.22
C GLU A 186 4.69 23.07 2.89
N GLY A 187 5.41 22.08 3.39
CA GLY A 187 6.87 21.97 3.22
C GLY A 187 7.32 21.31 1.93
N TYR A 188 6.44 20.56 1.25
CA TYR A 188 6.81 19.75 0.08
C TYR A 188 5.83 19.95 -1.07
N HIS A 189 6.32 20.58 -2.15
CA HIS A 189 5.52 20.88 -3.34
C HIS A 189 6.12 20.28 -4.60
N SER A 190 5.24 19.88 -5.51
CA SER A 190 5.58 19.50 -6.87
C SER A 190 5.97 20.74 -7.69
N SER A 191 6.52 20.54 -8.89
CA SER A 191 6.95 21.64 -9.77
C SER A 191 5.82 22.57 -10.20
N ASP A 192 4.58 22.11 -10.14
CA ASP A 192 3.36 22.90 -10.42
C ASP A 192 2.81 23.64 -9.20
N GLY A 193 3.50 23.57 -8.05
CA GLY A 193 3.09 24.21 -6.79
C GLY A 193 2.03 23.42 -5.99
N SER A 194 1.56 22.29 -6.48
CA SER A 194 0.64 21.42 -5.71
C SER A 194 1.39 20.63 -4.63
N PRO A 195 0.71 20.20 -3.52
CA PRO A 195 1.32 19.33 -2.54
C PRO A 195 1.89 18.06 -3.17
N VAL A 196 3.03 17.58 -2.67
CA VAL A 196 3.63 16.30 -3.11
C VAL A 196 2.74 15.13 -2.70
N ILE A 197 2.13 15.18 -1.49
CA ILE A 197 1.16 14.17 -1.05
C ILE A 197 -0.10 14.27 -1.92
N LYS A 198 -0.46 13.18 -2.59
CA LYS A 198 -1.63 13.12 -3.48
C LYS A 198 -2.80 12.32 -2.89
N HIS A 199 -2.51 11.44 -1.96
CA HIS A 199 -3.52 10.59 -1.35
C HIS A 199 -3.19 10.27 0.11
N VAL A 200 -4.21 10.30 0.97
CA VAL A 200 -4.14 9.88 2.37
C VAL A 200 -5.23 8.87 2.65
N SER A 201 -4.86 7.72 3.21
CA SER A 201 -5.82 6.72 3.70
C SER A 201 -5.68 6.54 5.20
N VAL A 202 -6.80 6.55 5.88
CA VAL A 202 -6.87 6.44 7.34
C VAL A 202 -7.67 5.21 7.76
N GLY A 203 -7.20 4.52 8.80
CA GLY A 203 -7.94 3.39 9.37
C GLY A 203 -7.56 3.09 10.81
N GLY A 204 -8.55 2.69 11.60
CA GLY A 204 -8.31 2.21 12.97
C GLY A 204 -7.74 0.78 12.98
N GLU A 205 -7.22 0.36 14.13
CA GLU A 205 -6.67 -0.98 14.32
C GLU A 205 -7.76 -2.05 14.37
N SER A 206 -7.57 -3.14 13.64
CA SER A 206 -8.54 -4.24 13.57
C SER A 206 -8.11 -5.45 14.40
N GLY A 207 -9.11 -6.26 14.82
CA GLY A 207 -8.90 -7.56 15.48
C GLY A 207 -8.80 -7.48 17.00
N PRO A 208 -8.52 -8.63 17.67
CA PRO A 208 -8.39 -8.71 19.11
C PRO A 208 -7.29 -7.80 19.64
N GLY A 209 -7.55 -7.16 20.79
CA GLY A 209 -6.57 -6.26 21.40
C GLY A 209 -6.41 -4.91 20.70
N ALA A 210 -7.24 -4.60 19.70
CA ALA A 210 -7.16 -3.33 18.97
C ALA A 210 -7.21 -2.13 19.92
N ARG A 211 -6.31 -1.17 19.65
CA ARG A 211 -6.25 0.13 20.34
C ARG A 211 -7.37 1.02 19.82
N ILE A 212 -7.76 1.96 20.64
CA ILE A 212 -8.84 2.89 20.32
C ILE A 212 -8.37 3.87 19.25
N CYS A 213 -9.21 4.09 18.24
CA CYS A 213 -9.12 5.21 17.31
C CYS A 213 -10.15 6.26 17.73
N ASP A 214 -9.77 7.53 17.77
CA ASP A 214 -10.71 8.63 17.98
C ASP A 214 -11.14 9.19 16.62
N TYR A 215 -12.45 9.28 16.42
CA TYR A 215 -13.02 9.77 15.16
C TYR A 215 -12.63 11.23 14.87
N SER A 216 -12.45 12.04 15.92
CA SER A 216 -11.99 13.42 15.76
C SER A 216 -10.61 13.53 15.10
N TRP A 217 -9.74 12.55 15.28
CA TRP A 217 -8.46 12.49 14.59
C TRP A 217 -8.63 12.25 13.09
N VAL A 218 -9.60 11.38 12.73
CA VAL A 218 -9.93 11.10 11.33
C VAL A 218 -10.48 12.36 10.66
N GLU A 219 -11.41 13.08 11.33
CA GLU A 219 -11.98 14.32 10.82
C GLU A 219 -10.91 15.41 10.64
N ALA A 220 -9.94 15.50 11.57
CA ALA A 220 -8.86 16.47 11.48
C ALA A 220 -7.97 16.23 10.26
N VAL A 221 -7.58 14.99 9.98
CA VAL A 221 -6.79 14.64 8.78
C VAL A 221 -7.61 14.86 7.51
N HIS A 222 -8.89 14.47 7.52
CA HIS A 222 -9.79 14.73 6.39
C HIS A 222 -9.87 16.23 6.06
N ALA A 223 -10.04 17.11 7.06
CA ALA A 223 -10.09 18.55 6.86
C ALA A 223 -8.81 19.08 6.19
N GLN A 224 -7.62 18.65 6.68
CA GLN A 224 -6.34 19.01 6.06
C GLN A 224 -6.25 18.56 4.60
N CYS A 225 -6.73 17.37 4.28
CA CYS A 225 -6.75 16.86 2.92
C CYS A 225 -7.68 17.68 2.00
N VAL A 226 -8.90 17.96 2.45
CA VAL A 226 -9.88 18.75 1.69
C VAL A 226 -9.39 20.16 1.41
N GLU A 227 -8.85 20.85 2.42
CA GLU A 227 -8.33 22.20 2.30
C GLU A 227 -7.18 22.31 1.29
N ASN A 228 -6.43 21.23 1.08
CA ASN A 228 -5.26 21.20 0.20
C ASN A 228 -5.49 20.40 -1.11
N GLY A 229 -6.73 19.96 -1.40
CA GLY A 229 -7.07 19.22 -2.62
C GLY A 229 -6.40 17.85 -2.71
N ILE A 230 -6.15 17.20 -1.56
CA ILE A 230 -5.56 15.88 -1.45
C ILE A 230 -6.68 14.86 -1.35
N SER A 231 -6.61 13.79 -2.15
CA SER A 231 -7.58 12.69 -2.08
C SER A 231 -7.51 11.99 -0.72
N PHE A 232 -8.68 11.72 -0.12
CA PHE A 232 -8.79 11.10 1.20
C PHE A 232 -9.68 9.86 1.15
N ASN A 233 -9.28 8.81 1.87
CA ASN A 233 -10.07 7.61 2.05
C ASN A 233 -10.13 7.19 3.52
N TYR A 234 -11.34 7.05 4.06
CA TYR A 234 -11.55 6.44 5.38
C TYR A 234 -11.76 4.94 5.23
N HIS A 235 -10.67 4.19 5.20
CA HIS A 235 -10.65 2.77 4.84
C HIS A 235 -11.42 1.88 5.83
N GLN A 236 -11.21 2.05 7.15
CA GLN A 236 -11.92 1.30 8.19
C GLN A 236 -11.94 2.01 9.54
N THR A 237 -12.99 1.78 10.31
CA THR A 237 -13.11 2.35 11.67
C THR A 237 -12.15 1.75 12.69
N GLY A 238 -11.63 0.57 12.42
CA GLY A 238 -11.02 -0.28 13.44
C GLY A 238 -12.06 -0.98 14.33
N ALA A 239 -11.56 -1.83 15.24
CA ALA A 239 -12.44 -2.57 16.14
C ALA A 239 -12.97 -1.72 17.31
N LYS A 240 -12.25 -0.66 17.68
CA LYS A 240 -12.61 0.26 18.77
C LYS A 240 -12.55 1.70 18.30
N LEU A 241 -13.68 2.39 18.30
CA LEU A 241 -13.80 3.79 17.88
C LEU A 241 -14.45 4.62 18.97
N ILE A 242 -13.84 5.76 19.32
CA ILE A 242 -14.53 6.80 20.08
C ILE A 242 -15.11 7.81 19.08
N LYS A 243 -16.40 8.13 19.24
CA LYS A 243 -17.09 9.22 18.53
C LYS A 243 -18.07 9.88 19.48
N ASP A 244 -18.03 11.21 19.54
CA ASP A 244 -18.88 12.04 20.42
C ASP A 244 -18.80 11.59 21.89
N GLY A 245 -17.60 11.27 22.38
CA GLY A 245 -17.35 10.80 23.75
C GLY A 245 -17.81 9.38 24.05
N LYS A 246 -18.37 8.66 23.08
CA LYS A 246 -18.86 7.29 23.23
C LYS A 246 -17.93 6.28 22.56
N LEU A 247 -17.57 5.23 23.30
CA LEU A 247 -16.79 4.10 22.75
C LEU A 247 -17.73 3.10 22.06
N TYR A 248 -17.34 2.70 20.86
CA TYR A 248 -18.00 1.69 20.04
C TYR A 248 -17.06 0.52 19.82
N ASP A 249 -17.54 -0.70 20.10
CA ASP A 249 -16.91 -1.94 19.66
C ASP A 249 -17.53 -2.36 18.32
N ILE A 250 -16.74 -2.33 17.24
CA ILE A 250 -17.23 -2.51 15.88
C ILE A 250 -16.76 -3.87 15.34
N PRO A 251 -17.69 -4.80 15.08
CA PRO A 251 -17.35 -6.09 14.51
C PRO A 251 -16.63 -5.95 13.17
N ARG A 252 -15.62 -6.81 12.90
CA ARG A 252 -14.77 -6.72 11.71
C ARG A 252 -15.57 -6.57 10.40
N LYS A 253 -16.67 -7.30 10.24
CA LYS A 253 -17.53 -7.26 9.05
C LYS A 253 -18.21 -5.89 8.80
N LEU A 254 -18.23 -5.01 9.82
CA LEU A 254 -18.85 -3.70 9.72
C LEU A 254 -17.83 -2.55 9.62
N GLN A 255 -16.55 -2.77 9.89
CA GLN A 255 -15.54 -1.70 10.00
C GLN A 255 -15.42 -0.87 8.74
N HIS A 256 -15.30 -1.50 7.56
CA HIS A 256 -15.27 -0.79 6.27
C HIS A 256 -16.62 -0.11 5.96
N THR A 257 -17.72 -0.83 6.16
CA THR A 257 -19.06 -0.27 5.88
C THR A 257 -19.37 0.94 6.75
N GLN A 258 -18.94 0.95 8.02
CA GLN A 258 -19.16 2.09 8.91
C GLN A 258 -18.24 3.27 8.54
N ALA A 259 -17.01 3.01 8.15
CA ALA A 259 -16.12 4.06 7.65
C ALA A 259 -16.70 4.73 6.40
N HIS A 260 -17.11 3.93 5.40
CA HIS A 260 -17.72 4.45 4.18
C HIS A 260 -19.00 5.27 4.44
N LYS A 261 -19.82 4.85 5.43
CA LYS A 261 -21.02 5.61 5.84
C LYS A 261 -20.71 6.98 6.47
N ALA A 262 -19.47 7.22 6.89
CA ALA A 262 -19.06 8.54 7.38
C ALA A 262 -19.07 9.60 6.26
N GLY A 263 -18.98 9.18 4.98
CA GLY A 263 -19.06 10.07 3.83
C GLY A 263 -17.86 11.01 3.70
N LEU A 264 -16.68 10.58 4.18
CA LEU A 264 -15.45 11.39 4.16
C LEU A 264 -14.57 11.15 2.92
N ASP A 265 -14.85 10.11 2.13
CA ASP A 265 -14.04 9.80 0.94
C ASP A 265 -14.14 10.93 -0.10
N THR A 266 -12.95 11.41 -0.63
CA THR A 266 -12.86 12.52 -1.59
C THR A 266 -11.95 12.20 -2.77
#